data_ceb7c080af26e226c44f84a647dbd03a
#
_entry.id   ceb7c080af26e226c44f84a647dbd03a
#
_cell.length_a   1.000
_cell.length_b   1.000
_cell.length_c   1.000
_cell.angle_alpha   90.00
_cell.angle_beta   90.00
_cell.angle_gamma   90.00
#
_symmetry.space_group_name_H-M   'P 1'
#
loop_
_entity.id
_entity.type
_entity.pdbx_description
1 polymer ?
#
loop_
_entity_poly.entity_id
_entity_poly.type
_entity_poly.pdbx_seq_one_letter_code
_entity_poly.pdbx_strand_id
1 'polypeptide(L)'
;MNTILRPVLELTVMIPGLLLAYLPVQTYLKQPPGRLAAWLAPLLAGICLLEGGFCYFLNVPTSSVLFPTLLVLMLIYHKSLNISIWKSGSIFLAICAVFACVNSLSRAVNAIVAERLGLPETELWFHTNAGIFYNVICLLFVAAAWYPASHAARTMIDDENLAQTWYVFWILPLIFIGLNLFMIPKYEGTLYTGRILQGYIVISLVLLIILMLFYTMFLMMANSLNKNARLQQENHFLSLQQARYENLCSAIEEARQARHDIRHHFLQLSSLAEKGDLEKIKEYLSNANSKIPDYDLHFCENQAADSVISHYAALAKRENIPFQAKADLPAHISIDQIDMCLVLSNLLENALEASLKAKPFNRRIHAEVYLHHKHLLLIQVENTFEGKIQEKNHIFQSSKRPGNGVGIQSVRHIAEKNGGDSSFTYENGVFTAKIMLRIQKTAVSHP
;
A
#
# COMPACT_ATOMS: atom_id res chain seq x y z
N MET A 1 48.63 18.85 27.58
CA MET A 1 47.48 19.27 26.72
C MET A 1 47.08 18.17 25.70
N ASN A 2 48.05 17.44 25.14
CA ASN A 2 47.70 16.36 24.14
C ASN A 2 46.95 15.17 24.72
N THR A 3 47.01 14.86 26.00
CA THR A 3 46.40 13.67 26.61
C THR A 3 44.85 13.80 26.78
N ILE A 4 44.35 15.01 27.12
CA ILE A 4 42.89 15.26 27.23
C ILE A 4 42.25 15.20 25.86
N LEU A 5 42.94 15.59 24.78
CA LEU A 5 42.42 15.61 23.43
C LEU A 5 42.10 14.22 22.89
N ARG A 6 42.77 13.15 23.36
CA ARG A 6 42.59 11.78 22.86
C ARG A 6 41.21 11.23 23.06
N PRO A 7 40.63 11.14 24.28
CA PRO A 7 39.24 10.66 24.45
C PRO A 7 38.21 11.56 23.78
N VAL A 8 38.45 12.87 23.71
CA VAL A 8 37.57 13.79 22.99
C VAL A 8 37.53 13.47 21.49
N LEU A 9 38.70 13.23 20.85
CA LEU A 9 38.77 12.86 19.43
C LEU A 9 38.04 11.53 19.11
N GLU A 10 38.05 10.57 20.02
CA GLU A 10 37.29 9.32 19.82
C GLU A 10 35.77 9.56 19.85
N LEU A 11 35.30 10.46 20.72
CA LEU A 11 33.89 10.78 20.87
C LEU A 11 33.34 11.70 19.78
N THR A 12 34.21 12.53 19.13
CA THR A 12 33.76 13.44 18.04
C THR A 12 33.20 12.70 16.84
N VAL A 13 33.45 11.42 16.68
CA VAL A 13 32.86 10.56 15.66
C VAL A 13 31.33 10.48 15.73
N MET A 14 30.71 10.79 16.89
CA MET A 14 29.25 10.91 17.00
C MET A 14 28.67 11.97 16.08
N ILE A 15 29.43 13.04 15.77
CA ILE A 15 28.98 14.15 14.92
C ILE A 15 28.76 13.69 13.47
N PRO A 16 29.75 13.13 12.75
CA PRO A 16 29.51 12.60 11.40
C PRO A 16 28.49 11.45 11.38
N GLY A 17 28.44 10.61 12.44
CA GLY A 17 27.45 9.56 12.57
C GLY A 17 26.02 10.09 12.58
N LEU A 18 25.78 11.09 13.40
CA LEU A 18 24.45 11.69 13.49
C LEU A 18 24.09 12.50 12.23
N LEU A 19 25.06 13.18 11.62
CA LEU A 19 24.87 13.84 10.33
C LEU A 19 24.38 12.85 9.28
N LEU A 20 25.05 11.70 9.17
CA LEU A 20 24.64 10.64 8.23
C LEU A 20 23.24 10.09 8.56
N ALA A 21 22.87 9.97 9.84
CA ALA A 21 21.57 9.50 10.27
C ALA A 21 20.42 10.41 9.83
N TYR A 22 20.64 11.73 9.80
CA TYR A 22 19.62 12.69 9.39
C TYR A 22 19.45 12.82 7.87
N LEU A 23 20.45 12.43 7.06
CA LEU A 23 20.39 12.56 5.60
C LEU A 23 19.16 11.88 4.96
N PRO A 24 18.83 10.60 5.24
CA PRO A 24 17.71 9.94 4.61
C PRO A 24 16.33 10.40 5.11
N VAL A 25 16.28 11.05 6.28
CA VAL A 25 15.02 11.41 6.97
C VAL A 25 14.73 12.91 6.99
N GLN A 26 15.40 13.71 6.17
CA GLN A 26 15.28 15.18 6.16
C GLN A 26 13.84 15.68 6.00
N THR A 27 13.00 14.96 5.23
CA THR A 27 11.59 15.29 5.01
C THR A 27 10.70 15.04 6.22
N TYR A 28 11.15 14.21 7.15
CA TYR A 28 10.38 13.80 8.33
C TYR A 28 10.77 14.54 9.60
N LEU A 29 11.59 15.60 9.48
CA LEU A 29 11.98 16.42 10.60
C LEU A 29 10.78 17.20 11.14
N LYS A 30 10.58 17.17 12.46
CA LYS A 30 9.57 18.01 13.15
C LYS A 30 9.93 19.49 13.17
N GLN A 31 11.19 19.83 12.98
CA GLN A 31 11.73 21.18 12.98
C GLN A 31 12.57 21.45 11.73
N PRO A 32 12.67 22.69 11.26
CA PRO A 32 13.52 22.99 10.12
C PRO A 32 14.99 22.64 10.44
N PRO A 33 15.76 22.12 9.44
CA PRO A 33 17.09 21.57 9.66
C PRO A 33 18.07 22.58 10.29
N GLY A 34 17.97 23.88 9.95
CA GLY A 34 18.79 24.94 10.56
C GLY A 34 18.53 25.10 12.05
N ARG A 35 17.27 25.01 12.50
CA ARG A 35 16.93 25.12 13.92
C ARG A 35 17.38 23.87 14.69
N LEU A 36 17.24 22.68 14.07
CA LEU A 36 17.73 21.44 14.65
C LEU A 36 19.25 21.50 14.84
N ALA A 37 20.01 21.91 13.81
CA ALA A 37 21.45 22.00 13.86
C ALA A 37 21.92 23.04 14.91
N ALA A 38 21.20 24.16 15.06
CA ALA A 38 21.58 25.24 15.98
C ALA A 38 21.64 24.82 17.45
N TRP A 39 20.81 23.88 17.89
CA TRP A 39 20.87 23.37 19.28
C TRP A 39 21.58 22.04 19.37
N LEU A 40 21.50 21.17 18.36
CA LEU A 40 22.06 19.82 18.40
C LEU A 40 23.60 19.84 18.26
N ALA A 41 24.15 20.71 17.40
CA ALA A 41 25.62 20.79 17.22
C ALA A 41 26.35 21.25 18.50
N PRO A 42 25.94 22.30 19.21
CA PRO A 42 26.58 22.67 20.48
C PRO A 42 26.33 21.62 21.58
N LEU A 43 25.17 20.96 21.59
CA LEU A 43 24.91 19.85 22.51
C LEU A 43 25.92 18.71 22.30
N LEU A 44 26.11 18.26 21.04
CA LEU A 44 27.07 17.20 20.71
C LEU A 44 28.49 17.59 21.06
N ALA A 45 28.92 18.83 20.73
CA ALA A 45 30.24 19.34 21.10
C ALA A 45 30.41 19.32 22.61
N GLY A 46 29.39 19.79 23.36
CA GLY A 46 29.38 19.76 24.82
C GLY A 46 29.49 18.36 25.40
N ILE A 47 28.73 17.39 24.86
CA ILE A 47 28.81 15.98 25.24
C ILE A 47 30.22 15.45 25.01
N CYS A 48 30.79 15.63 23.81
CA CYS A 48 32.15 15.16 23.50
C CYS A 48 33.20 15.73 24.46
N LEU A 49 33.12 17.01 24.81
CA LEU A 49 34.04 17.65 25.73
C LEU A 49 33.86 17.18 27.17
N LEU A 50 32.63 17.09 27.66
CA LEU A 50 32.32 16.67 29.04
C LEU A 50 32.67 15.21 29.25
N GLU A 51 32.23 14.30 28.33
CA GLU A 51 32.51 12.88 28.44
C GLU A 51 33.99 12.56 28.21
N GLY A 52 34.64 13.27 27.25
CA GLY A 52 36.07 13.13 27.03
C GLY A 52 36.89 13.59 28.26
N GLY A 53 36.47 14.69 28.90
CA GLY A 53 37.05 15.16 30.18
C GLY A 53 36.80 14.15 31.31
N PHE A 54 35.57 13.61 31.41
CA PHE A 54 35.22 12.59 32.40
C PHE A 54 36.06 11.32 32.23
N CYS A 55 36.23 10.81 30.99
CA CYS A 55 37.09 9.67 30.70
C CYS A 55 38.52 9.94 31.11
N TYR A 56 39.03 11.14 30.86
CA TYR A 56 40.38 11.52 31.24
C TYR A 56 40.58 11.59 32.76
N PHE A 57 39.71 12.24 33.49
CA PHE A 57 39.83 12.42 34.95
C PHE A 57 39.64 11.13 35.74
N LEU A 58 38.73 10.25 35.29
CA LEU A 58 38.48 8.96 35.95
C LEU A 58 39.32 7.79 35.40
N ASN A 59 40.13 8.06 34.37
CA ASN A 59 40.97 7.05 33.72
C ASN A 59 40.19 5.81 33.25
N VAL A 60 39.03 6.08 32.56
CA VAL A 60 38.15 5.02 32.04
C VAL A 60 38.15 5.04 30.51
N PRO A 61 37.92 3.88 29.85
CA PRO A 61 37.85 3.82 28.39
C PRO A 61 36.60 4.56 27.86
N THR A 62 36.72 5.17 26.68
CA THR A 62 35.63 5.88 25.99
C THR A 62 34.39 5.03 25.71
N SER A 63 34.56 3.72 25.53
CA SER A 63 33.49 2.75 25.35
C SER A 63 32.47 2.73 26.53
N SER A 64 32.95 3.01 27.77
CA SER A 64 32.10 3.03 28.96
C SER A 64 31.04 4.12 28.96
N VAL A 65 31.33 5.27 28.33
CA VAL A 65 30.40 6.40 28.20
C VAL A 65 29.68 6.41 26.83
N LEU A 66 30.34 5.95 25.79
CA LEU A 66 29.80 5.96 24.44
C LEU A 66 28.47 5.19 24.30
N PHE A 67 28.36 4.00 24.93
CA PHE A 67 27.14 3.18 24.84
C PHE A 67 25.91 3.86 25.44
N PRO A 68 25.92 4.34 26.71
CA PRO A 68 24.78 5.09 27.26
C PRO A 68 24.44 6.32 26.45
N THR A 69 25.46 7.04 25.95
CA THR A 69 25.27 8.25 25.15
C THR A 69 24.61 7.94 23.81
N LEU A 70 25.00 6.87 23.12
CA LEU A 70 24.34 6.46 21.88
C LEU A 70 22.87 6.11 22.09
N LEU A 71 22.50 5.51 23.23
CA LEU A 71 21.09 5.29 23.56
C LEU A 71 20.32 6.59 23.73
N VAL A 72 20.89 7.57 24.44
CA VAL A 72 20.28 8.89 24.62
C VAL A 72 20.16 9.62 23.27
N LEU A 73 21.20 9.58 22.44
CA LEU A 73 21.20 10.16 21.10
C LEU A 73 20.18 9.51 20.19
N MET A 74 19.99 8.18 20.27
CA MET A 74 18.94 7.46 19.53
C MET A 74 17.55 7.96 19.93
N LEU A 75 17.29 8.20 21.22
CA LEU A 75 16.01 8.74 21.69
C LEU A 75 15.79 10.18 21.23
N ILE A 76 16.81 11.02 21.28
CA ILE A 76 16.77 12.40 20.76
C ILE A 76 16.49 12.39 19.26
N TYR A 77 17.20 11.54 18.51
CA TYR A 77 17.02 11.34 17.08
C TYR A 77 15.58 10.93 16.75
N HIS A 78 15.05 9.90 17.41
CA HIS A 78 13.67 9.46 17.21
C HIS A 78 12.64 10.55 17.54
N LYS A 79 12.80 11.25 18.67
CA LYS A 79 11.88 12.33 19.08
C LYS A 79 11.87 13.52 18.13
N SER A 80 12.98 13.79 17.43
CA SER A 80 13.10 14.86 16.44
C SER A 80 12.40 14.56 15.11
N LEU A 81 11.97 13.30 14.90
CA LEU A 81 11.41 12.78 13.65
C LEU A 81 9.94 12.41 13.78
N ASN A 82 9.24 12.46 12.64
CA ASN A 82 7.85 12.00 12.51
C ASN A 82 7.77 10.67 11.76
N ILE A 83 8.52 9.67 12.23
CA ILE A 83 8.55 8.30 11.69
C ILE A 83 8.49 7.27 12.83
N SER A 84 8.16 6.02 12.49
CA SER A 84 8.12 4.93 13.47
C SER A 84 9.48 4.67 14.10
N ILE A 85 9.49 4.18 15.35
CA ILE A 85 10.72 3.84 16.07
C ILE A 85 11.52 2.75 15.33
N TRP A 86 10.85 1.85 14.64
CA TRP A 86 11.50 0.79 13.87
C TRP A 86 12.31 1.35 12.69
N LYS A 87 11.78 2.34 11.97
CA LYS A 87 12.50 3.02 10.88
C LYS A 87 13.68 3.83 11.43
N SER A 88 13.44 4.71 12.41
CA SER A 88 14.50 5.55 13.00
C SER A 88 15.58 4.74 13.70
N GLY A 89 15.20 3.74 14.50
CA GLY A 89 16.13 2.87 15.20
C GLY A 89 16.98 2.04 14.26
N SER A 90 16.40 1.47 13.22
CA SER A 90 17.12 0.70 12.20
C SER A 90 18.19 1.52 11.48
N ILE A 91 17.85 2.75 11.08
CA ILE A 91 18.79 3.67 10.41
C ILE A 91 19.94 4.02 11.36
N PHE A 92 19.62 4.38 12.59
CA PHE A 92 20.63 4.74 13.58
C PHE A 92 21.59 3.57 13.87
N LEU A 93 21.03 2.36 14.09
CA LEU A 93 21.85 1.15 14.34
C LEU A 93 22.69 0.77 13.12
N ALA A 94 22.17 0.95 11.90
CA ALA A 94 22.92 0.68 10.69
C ALA A 94 24.21 1.53 10.60
N ILE A 95 24.11 2.80 10.97
CA ILE A 95 25.26 3.71 11.00
C ILE A 95 26.22 3.36 12.13
N CYS A 96 25.69 3.03 13.31
CA CYS A 96 26.52 2.53 14.42
C CYS A 96 27.31 1.29 14.04
N ALA A 97 26.71 0.34 13.28
CA ALA A 97 27.39 -0.86 12.81
C ALA A 97 28.57 -0.55 11.87
N VAL A 98 28.37 0.37 10.93
CA VAL A 98 29.46 0.83 10.03
C VAL A 98 30.58 1.48 10.83
N PHE A 99 30.24 2.38 11.74
CA PHE A 99 31.25 3.11 12.53
C PHE A 99 31.94 2.19 13.54
N ALA A 100 31.29 1.11 14.00
CA ALA A 100 31.95 0.06 14.78
C ALA A 100 33.02 -0.67 13.96
N CYS A 101 32.75 -0.98 12.68
CA CYS A 101 33.75 -1.58 11.78
C CYS A 101 34.90 -0.59 11.52
N VAL A 102 34.64 0.68 11.31
CA VAL A 102 35.68 1.71 11.15
C VAL A 102 36.50 1.89 12.44
N ASN A 103 35.84 1.82 13.60
CA ASN A 103 36.55 1.83 14.90
C ASN A 103 37.56 0.67 15.03
N SER A 104 37.15 -0.55 14.63
CA SER A 104 38.04 -1.72 14.65
C SER A 104 39.27 -1.48 13.75
N LEU A 105 39.10 -0.92 12.55
CA LEU A 105 40.22 -0.56 11.67
C LEU A 105 41.11 0.52 12.29
N SER A 106 40.51 1.53 12.92
CA SER A 106 41.27 2.60 13.60
C SER A 106 42.05 2.08 14.80
N ARG A 107 41.55 1.06 15.48
CA ARG A 107 42.25 0.36 16.55
C ARG A 107 43.50 -0.38 16.03
N ALA A 108 43.40 -0.97 14.84
CA ALA A 108 44.58 -1.57 14.18
C ALA A 108 45.63 -0.50 13.85
N VAL A 109 45.20 0.67 13.35
CA VAL A 109 46.12 1.80 13.11
C VAL A 109 46.73 2.29 14.40
N ASN A 110 45.98 2.37 15.49
CA ASN A 110 46.50 2.72 16.82
C ASN A 110 47.59 1.78 17.26
N ALA A 111 47.38 0.46 17.08
CA ALA A 111 48.40 -0.54 17.39
C ALA A 111 49.69 -0.33 16.60
N ILE A 112 49.61 -0.09 15.28
CA ILE A 112 50.78 0.19 14.44
C ILE A 112 51.55 1.45 14.90
N VAL A 113 50.79 2.50 15.24
CA VAL A 113 51.39 3.77 15.72
C VAL A 113 52.05 3.58 17.06
N ALA A 114 51.40 2.88 18.00
CA ALA A 114 51.95 2.61 19.33
C ALA A 114 53.23 1.76 19.26
N GLU A 115 53.25 0.72 18.43
CA GLU A 115 54.43 -0.13 18.18
C GLU A 115 55.63 0.71 17.67
N ARG A 116 55.36 1.57 16.65
CA ARG A 116 56.40 2.42 16.06
C ARG A 116 57.00 3.46 17.03
N LEU A 117 56.15 3.93 17.95
CA LEU A 117 56.54 4.99 18.92
C LEU A 117 57.06 4.40 20.24
N GLY A 118 57.07 3.05 20.42
CA GLY A 118 57.46 2.40 21.65
C GLY A 118 56.60 2.78 22.85
N LEU A 119 55.30 3.03 22.64
CA LEU A 119 54.39 3.47 23.70
C LEU A 119 53.99 2.30 24.61
N PRO A 120 53.66 2.54 25.90
CA PRO A 120 53.27 1.49 26.81
C PRO A 120 51.95 0.81 26.37
N GLU A 121 51.83 -0.51 26.53
CA GLU A 121 50.74 -1.37 26.13
C GLU A 121 49.39 -1.09 26.86
N THR A 122 49.41 -0.19 27.83
CA THR A 122 48.27 0.10 28.74
C THR A 122 47.53 1.39 28.43
N GLU A 123 47.67 1.96 27.21
CA GLU A 123 46.93 3.16 26.86
C GLU A 123 45.43 2.87 26.65
N LEU A 124 44.57 3.60 27.37
CA LEU A 124 43.11 3.42 27.35
C LEU A 124 42.45 4.07 26.14
N TRP A 125 43.12 5.01 25.46
CA TRP A 125 42.59 5.82 24.37
C TRP A 125 43.51 5.79 23.16
N PHE A 126 42.93 6.02 22.00
CA PHE A 126 43.70 6.12 20.77
C PHE A 126 44.76 7.22 20.83
N HIS A 127 45.90 6.93 20.26
CA HIS A 127 46.89 7.98 20.00
C HIS A 127 46.27 9.05 19.07
N THR A 128 46.72 10.32 19.21
CA THR A 128 46.11 11.44 18.46
C THR A 128 46.07 11.19 16.95
N ASN A 129 47.11 10.57 16.36
CA ASN A 129 47.13 10.23 14.94
C ASN A 129 46.05 9.20 14.54
N ALA A 130 45.84 8.18 15.39
CA ALA A 130 44.79 7.17 15.17
C ALA A 130 43.37 7.77 15.36
N GLY A 131 43.20 8.68 16.32
CA GLY A 131 41.93 9.42 16.52
C GLY A 131 41.59 10.34 15.35
N ILE A 132 42.62 11.03 14.80
CA ILE A 132 42.45 11.83 13.57
C ILE A 132 42.07 10.94 12.38
N PHE A 133 42.80 9.83 12.19
CA PHE A 133 42.52 8.86 11.14
C PHE A 133 41.07 8.35 11.22
N TYR A 134 40.58 8.00 12.41
CA TYR A 134 39.21 7.56 12.64
C TYR A 134 38.20 8.59 12.19
N ASN A 135 38.35 9.85 12.60
CA ASN A 135 37.44 10.94 12.22
C ASN A 135 37.47 11.22 10.70
N VAL A 136 38.68 11.21 10.09
CA VAL A 136 38.82 11.43 8.65
C VAL A 136 38.12 10.34 7.85
N ILE A 137 38.29 9.06 8.21
CA ILE A 137 37.60 7.96 7.53
C ILE A 137 36.08 8.07 7.71
N CYS A 138 35.60 8.40 8.90
CA CYS A 138 34.17 8.60 9.14
C CYS A 138 33.59 9.73 8.27
N LEU A 139 34.32 10.85 8.14
CA LEU A 139 33.91 11.96 7.26
C LEU A 139 33.94 11.56 5.78
N LEU A 140 34.96 10.84 5.32
CA LEU A 140 35.03 10.31 3.97
C LEU A 140 33.87 9.34 3.69
N PHE A 141 33.52 8.52 4.68
CA PHE A 141 32.37 7.61 4.56
C PHE A 141 31.07 8.40 4.45
N VAL A 142 30.85 9.46 5.24
CA VAL A 142 29.69 10.34 5.13
C VAL A 142 29.62 10.97 3.74
N ALA A 143 30.76 11.47 3.21
CA ALA A 143 30.81 12.05 1.88
C ALA A 143 30.45 11.04 0.78
N ALA A 144 30.96 9.81 0.86
CA ALA A 144 30.67 8.74 -0.07
C ALA A 144 29.19 8.27 0.01
N ALA A 145 28.66 8.20 1.23
CA ALA A 145 27.30 7.76 1.50
C ALA A 145 26.25 8.86 1.29
N TRP A 146 26.65 10.10 1.05
CA TRP A 146 25.75 11.27 0.92
C TRP A 146 24.66 11.04 -0.13
N TYR A 147 25.06 10.68 -1.33
CA TYR A 147 24.12 10.48 -2.44
C TYR A 147 23.18 9.27 -2.23
N PRO A 148 23.65 8.06 -1.90
CA PRO A 148 22.77 6.94 -1.63
C PRO A 148 21.87 7.15 -0.40
N ALA A 149 22.34 7.83 0.64
CA ALA A 149 21.52 8.13 1.83
C ALA A 149 20.40 9.14 1.52
N SER A 150 20.69 10.20 0.76
CA SER A 150 19.72 11.26 0.46
C SER A 150 18.68 10.86 -0.61
N HIS A 151 18.98 9.89 -1.48
CA HIS A 151 18.11 9.48 -2.58
C HIS A 151 17.57 8.05 -2.37
N ALA A 152 18.41 7.03 -2.44
CA ALA A 152 17.96 5.65 -2.40
C ALA A 152 17.38 5.22 -1.04
N ALA A 153 18.03 5.59 0.07
CA ALA A 153 17.50 5.27 1.41
C ALA A 153 16.22 6.05 1.72
N ARG A 154 16.09 7.29 1.22
CA ARG A 154 14.89 8.11 1.37
C ARG A 154 13.68 7.47 0.69
N THR A 155 13.80 7.02 -0.56
CA THR A 155 12.70 6.34 -1.28
C THR A 155 12.20 5.09 -0.55
N MET A 156 13.09 4.39 0.16
CA MET A 156 12.70 3.24 1.00
C MET A 156 11.90 3.64 2.24
N ILE A 157 12.20 4.79 2.84
CA ILE A 157 11.50 5.27 4.03
C ILE A 157 10.09 5.73 3.66
N ASP A 158 9.93 6.33 2.47
CA ASP A 158 8.66 6.83 1.94
C ASP A 158 7.72 5.69 1.54
N ASP A 159 8.24 4.47 1.31
CA ASP A 159 7.46 3.33 0.86
C ASP A 159 6.74 2.59 2.00
N GLU A 160 5.41 2.56 1.94
CA GLU A 160 4.57 1.85 2.89
C GLU A 160 4.63 0.32 2.71
N ASN A 161 4.92 -0.17 1.49
CA ASN A 161 5.00 -1.60 1.21
C ASN A 161 6.19 -2.29 1.93
N LEU A 162 7.20 -1.51 2.31
CA LEU A 162 8.38 -1.98 3.05
C LEU A 162 8.20 -1.91 4.58
N ALA A 163 7.01 -1.56 5.08
CA ALA A 163 6.79 -1.39 6.52
C ALA A 163 7.19 -2.63 7.35
N GLN A 164 6.90 -3.83 6.84
CA GLN A 164 7.24 -5.09 7.53
C GLN A 164 8.75 -5.37 7.56
N THR A 165 9.50 -4.92 6.56
CA THR A 165 10.94 -5.14 6.47
C THR A 165 11.70 -4.42 7.57
N TRP A 166 11.21 -3.26 8.03
CA TRP A 166 11.82 -2.48 9.10
C TRP A 166 11.80 -3.19 10.46
N TYR A 167 10.86 -4.12 10.69
CA TYR A 167 10.82 -4.92 11.93
C TYR A 167 11.95 -5.94 12.05
N VAL A 168 12.63 -6.26 10.94
CA VAL A 168 13.70 -7.26 10.90
C VAL A 168 15.05 -6.62 10.61
N PHE A 169 15.07 -5.46 9.95
CA PHE A 169 16.28 -4.81 9.46
C PHE A 169 17.30 -4.47 10.56
N TRP A 170 16.87 -4.13 11.78
CA TRP A 170 17.73 -3.76 12.90
C TRP A 170 18.56 -4.94 13.44
N ILE A 171 18.15 -6.19 13.17
CA ILE A 171 18.82 -7.38 13.69
C ILE A 171 20.26 -7.48 13.16
N LEU A 172 20.43 -7.25 11.87
CA LEU A 172 21.76 -7.37 11.24
C LEU A 172 22.76 -6.33 11.75
N PRO A 173 22.47 -5.02 11.79
CA PRO A 173 23.33 -4.04 12.43
C PRO A 173 23.73 -4.43 13.85
N LEU A 174 22.79 -4.94 14.64
CA LEU A 174 23.06 -5.38 16.02
C LEU A 174 24.06 -6.53 16.08
N ILE A 175 23.95 -7.53 15.18
CA ILE A 175 24.91 -8.63 15.08
C ILE A 175 26.30 -8.08 14.74
N PHE A 176 26.42 -7.16 13.77
CA PHE A 176 27.72 -6.59 13.40
C PHE A 176 28.34 -5.77 14.51
N ILE A 177 27.53 -4.98 15.26
CA ILE A 177 28.00 -4.28 16.46
C ILE A 177 28.52 -5.31 17.48
N GLY A 178 27.74 -6.35 17.75
CA GLY A 178 28.15 -7.42 18.67
C GLY A 178 29.43 -8.12 18.27
N LEU A 179 29.61 -8.46 16.98
CA LEU A 179 30.83 -9.05 16.46
C LEU A 179 32.04 -8.12 16.61
N ASN A 180 31.88 -6.83 16.29
CA ASN A 180 32.96 -5.86 16.46
C ASN A 180 33.34 -5.69 17.94
N LEU A 181 32.35 -5.67 18.84
CA LEU A 181 32.60 -5.61 20.29
C LEU A 181 33.36 -6.86 20.79
N PHE A 182 32.95 -8.03 20.33
CA PHE A 182 33.59 -9.29 20.67
C PHE A 182 35.07 -9.33 20.21
N MET A 183 35.36 -8.71 19.06
CA MET A 183 36.70 -8.63 18.50
C MET A 183 37.63 -7.65 19.21
N ILE A 184 37.12 -6.74 20.08
CA ILE A 184 37.98 -5.81 20.81
C ILE A 184 38.90 -6.59 21.73
N PRO A 185 40.22 -6.50 21.55
CA PRO A 185 41.16 -7.24 22.39
C PRO A 185 41.13 -6.69 23.82
N LYS A 186 41.17 -7.58 24.80
CA LYS A 186 41.18 -7.17 26.22
C LYS A 186 42.46 -6.41 26.59
N TYR A 187 43.56 -6.74 25.93
CA TYR A 187 44.85 -6.05 26.05
C TYR A 187 45.36 -5.72 24.65
N GLU A 188 45.72 -4.47 24.40
CA GLU A 188 46.21 -4.05 23.07
C GLU A 188 47.51 -4.77 22.70
N GLY A 189 48.35 -5.13 23.68
CA GLY A 189 49.59 -5.93 23.47
C GLY A 189 49.36 -7.29 22.78
N THR A 190 48.15 -7.86 22.85
CA THR A 190 47.82 -9.09 22.11
C THR A 190 47.85 -8.89 20.60
N LEU A 191 47.62 -7.69 20.09
CA LEU A 191 47.68 -7.38 18.67
C LEU A 191 49.11 -7.47 18.11
N TYR A 192 50.15 -7.29 18.93
CA TYR A 192 51.53 -7.35 18.49
C TYR A 192 52.09 -8.78 18.41
N THR A 193 51.31 -9.78 18.79
CA THR A 193 51.79 -11.17 18.84
C THR A 193 51.65 -11.84 17.48
N GLY A 194 52.76 -12.12 16.80
CA GLY A 194 52.80 -12.87 15.55
C GLY A 194 52.00 -12.24 14.42
N ARG A 195 51.01 -13.00 13.86
CA ARG A 195 50.16 -12.56 12.76
C ARG A 195 48.79 -12.03 13.21
N ILE A 196 48.57 -11.82 14.52
CA ILE A 196 47.25 -11.45 15.06
C ILE A 196 46.79 -10.12 14.50
N LEU A 197 47.67 -9.11 14.42
CA LEU A 197 47.32 -7.82 13.84
C LEU A 197 46.88 -7.92 12.38
N GLN A 198 47.58 -8.71 11.58
CA GLN A 198 47.21 -8.92 10.17
C GLN A 198 45.83 -9.59 10.06
N GLY A 199 45.59 -10.63 10.85
CA GLY A 199 44.28 -11.30 10.92
C GLY A 199 43.17 -10.36 11.36
N TYR A 200 43.42 -9.52 12.36
CA TYR A 200 42.47 -8.52 12.86
C TYR A 200 42.09 -7.49 11.78
N ILE A 201 43.07 -6.97 11.04
CA ILE A 201 42.82 -6.06 9.91
C ILE A 201 41.99 -6.75 8.82
N VAL A 202 42.38 -7.96 8.42
CA VAL A 202 41.65 -8.70 7.36
C VAL A 202 40.21 -8.96 7.78
N ILE A 203 39.96 -9.44 9.01
CA ILE A 203 38.60 -9.72 9.48
C ILE A 203 37.78 -8.43 9.57
N SER A 204 38.36 -7.34 10.08
CA SER A 204 37.66 -6.04 10.16
C SER A 204 37.29 -5.48 8.77
N LEU A 205 38.19 -5.63 7.78
CA LEU A 205 37.90 -5.25 6.39
C LEU A 205 36.81 -6.15 5.77
N VAL A 206 36.88 -7.45 5.98
CA VAL A 206 35.87 -8.40 5.49
C VAL A 206 34.50 -8.09 6.09
N LEU A 207 34.42 -7.84 7.40
CA LEU A 207 33.16 -7.45 8.05
C LEU A 207 32.59 -6.17 7.46
N LEU A 208 33.43 -5.15 7.24
CA LEU A 208 33.00 -3.90 6.61
C LEU A 208 32.48 -4.12 5.19
N ILE A 209 33.19 -4.91 4.38
CA ILE A 209 32.79 -5.24 3.01
C ILE A 209 31.46 -6.00 3.00
N ILE A 210 31.29 -7.01 3.85
CA ILE A 210 30.04 -7.78 3.95
C ILE A 210 28.89 -6.86 4.35
N LEU A 211 29.09 -5.98 5.31
CA LEU A 211 28.08 -5.03 5.76
C LEU A 211 27.67 -4.07 4.61
N MET A 212 28.65 -3.56 3.85
CA MET A 212 28.40 -2.71 2.69
C MET A 212 27.67 -3.44 1.56
N LEU A 213 28.07 -4.67 1.25
CA LEU A 213 27.38 -5.51 0.27
C LEU A 213 25.93 -5.79 0.69
N PHE A 214 25.71 -6.04 1.98
CA PHE A 214 24.36 -6.23 2.48
C PHE A 214 23.49 -4.96 2.31
N TYR A 215 24.00 -3.78 2.67
CA TYR A 215 23.25 -2.54 2.51
C TYR A 215 22.98 -2.21 1.04
N THR A 216 23.96 -2.41 0.16
CA THR A 216 23.75 -2.20 -1.27
C THR A 216 22.72 -3.19 -1.86
N MET A 217 22.79 -4.46 -1.48
CA MET A 217 21.83 -5.48 -1.89
C MET A 217 20.42 -5.18 -1.35
N PHE A 218 20.33 -4.72 -0.12
CA PHE A 218 19.06 -4.31 0.48
C PHE A 218 18.43 -3.10 -0.26
N LEU A 219 19.23 -2.08 -0.59
CA LEU A 219 18.79 -0.93 -1.39
C LEU A 219 18.34 -1.36 -2.80
N MET A 220 19.08 -2.26 -3.45
CA MET A 220 18.70 -2.79 -4.76
C MET A 220 17.40 -3.60 -4.70
N MET A 221 17.24 -4.45 -3.69
CA MET A 221 16.03 -5.24 -3.49
C MET A 221 14.81 -4.34 -3.26
N ALA A 222 14.92 -3.33 -2.40
CA ALA A 222 13.86 -2.38 -2.14
C ALA A 222 13.44 -1.61 -3.40
N ASN A 223 14.41 -1.14 -4.19
CA ASN A 223 14.15 -0.44 -5.44
C ASN A 223 13.50 -1.38 -6.48
N SER A 224 13.90 -2.65 -6.54
CA SER A 224 13.29 -3.65 -7.41
C SER A 224 11.83 -3.96 -7.02
N LEU A 225 11.54 -4.10 -5.72
CA LEU A 225 10.18 -4.31 -5.22
C LEU A 225 9.26 -3.15 -5.58
N ASN A 226 9.73 -1.91 -5.39
CA ASN A 226 9.00 -0.69 -5.77
C ASN A 226 8.70 -0.65 -7.28
N LYS A 227 9.69 -0.94 -8.09
CA LYS A 227 9.52 -0.99 -9.55
C LYS A 227 8.50 -2.06 -9.95
N ASN A 228 8.58 -3.25 -9.35
CA ASN A 228 7.63 -4.33 -9.63
C ASN A 228 6.21 -3.99 -9.20
N ALA A 229 6.02 -3.37 -8.03
CA ALA A 229 4.70 -2.93 -7.58
C ALA A 229 4.09 -1.89 -8.53
N ARG A 230 4.90 -0.92 -8.99
CA ARG A 230 4.48 0.08 -9.96
C ARG A 230 4.10 -0.53 -11.31
N LEU A 231 4.91 -1.48 -11.82
CA LEU A 231 4.60 -2.20 -13.06
C LEU A 231 3.32 -3.03 -12.95
N GLN A 232 3.06 -3.65 -11.79
CA GLN A 232 1.81 -4.37 -11.56
C GLN A 232 0.59 -3.44 -11.59
N GLN A 233 0.68 -2.25 -10.98
CA GLN A 233 -0.39 -1.25 -11.05
C GLN A 233 -0.65 -0.78 -12.48
N GLU A 234 0.40 -0.51 -13.25
CA GLU A 234 0.32 -0.11 -14.65
C GLU A 234 -0.32 -1.20 -15.51
N ASN A 235 0.11 -2.46 -15.36
CA ASN A 235 -0.47 -3.59 -16.07
C ASN A 235 -1.94 -3.80 -15.70
N HIS A 236 -2.31 -3.63 -14.44
CA HIS A 236 -3.71 -3.71 -14.03
C HIS A 236 -4.56 -2.59 -14.66
N PHE A 237 -4.03 -1.37 -14.70
CA PHE A 237 -4.71 -0.24 -15.37
C PHE A 237 -4.89 -0.50 -16.88
N LEU A 238 -3.86 -1.01 -17.55
CA LEU A 238 -3.94 -1.37 -18.98
C LEU A 238 -4.96 -2.47 -19.24
N SER A 239 -5.03 -3.49 -18.39
CA SER A 239 -6.04 -4.57 -18.51
C SER A 239 -7.47 -4.06 -18.36
N LEU A 240 -7.70 -3.10 -17.46
CA LEU A 240 -9.00 -2.45 -17.31
C LEU A 240 -9.38 -1.61 -18.54
N GLN A 241 -8.42 -0.89 -19.13
CA GLN A 241 -8.66 -0.14 -20.36
C GLN A 241 -8.99 -1.07 -21.54
N GLN A 242 -8.27 -2.19 -21.66
CA GLN A 242 -8.54 -3.18 -22.71
C GLN A 242 -9.94 -3.78 -22.55
N ALA A 243 -10.34 -4.18 -21.35
CA ALA A 243 -11.69 -4.69 -21.09
C ALA A 243 -12.79 -3.66 -21.44
N ARG A 244 -12.56 -2.38 -21.13
CA ARG A 244 -13.48 -1.30 -21.53
C ARG A 244 -13.57 -1.17 -23.05
N TYR A 245 -12.46 -1.24 -23.76
CA TYR A 245 -12.41 -1.17 -25.21
C TYR A 245 -13.17 -2.35 -25.85
N GLU A 246 -12.96 -3.57 -25.35
CA GLU A 246 -13.65 -4.76 -25.84
C GLU A 246 -15.16 -4.65 -25.62
N ASN A 247 -15.61 -4.19 -24.44
CA ASN A 247 -17.02 -3.95 -24.16
C ASN A 247 -17.62 -2.87 -25.08
N LEU A 248 -16.89 -1.81 -25.37
CA LEU A 248 -17.31 -0.77 -26.30
C LEU A 248 -17.46 -1.31 -27.72
N CYS A 249 -16.48 -2.09 -28.19
CA CYS A 249 -16.56 -2.73 -29.51
C CYS A 249 -17.76 -3.67 -29.60
N SER A 250 -18.02 -4.47 -28.57
CA SER A 250 -19.20 -5.36 -28.53
C SER A 250 -20.50 -4.55 -28.59
N ALA A 251 -20.64 -3.47 -27.83
CA ALA A 251 -21.82 -2.62 -27.84
C ALA A 251 -22.03 -1.93 -29.20
N ILE A 252 -20.95 -1.51 -29.87
CA ILE A 252 -21.01 -0.92 -31.21
C ILE A 252 -21.51 -1.96 -32.23
N GLU A 253 -21.01 -3.20 -32.16
CA GLU A 253 -21.44 -4.26 -33.07
C GLU A 253 -22.88 -4.68 -32.84
N GLU A 254 -23.32 -4.78 -31.57
CA GLU A 254 -24.74 -5.02 -31.23
C GLU A 254 -25.66 -3.91 -31.76
N ALA A 255 -25.24 -2.64 -31.60
CA ALA A 255 -25.98 -1.49 -32.12
C ALA A 255 -26.04 -1.47 -33.66
N ARG A 256 -24.94 -1.93 -34.32
CA ARG A 256 -24.88 -2.06 -35.77
C ARG A 256 -25.82 -3.16 -36.25
N GLN A 257 -25.83 -4.31 -35.58
CA GLN A 257 -26.74 -5.41 -35.87
C GLN A 257 -28.21 -4.98 -35.71
N ALA A 258 -28.54 -4.40 -34.59
CA ALA A 258 -29.91 -3.92 -34.32
C ALA A 258 -30.38 -2.88 -35.41
N ARG A 259 -29.48 -1.99 -35.80
CA ARG A 259 -29.75 -1.01 -36.87
C ARG A 259 -29.99 -1.68 -38.23
N HIS A 260 -29.20 -2.74 -38.54
CA HIS A 260 -29.38 -3.53 -39.73
C HIS A 260 -30.72 -4.24 -39.73
N ASP A 261 -31.14 -4.83 -38.64
CA ASP A 261 -32.39 -5.57 -38.52
C ASP A 261 -33.61 -4.63 -38.62
N ILE A 262 -33.55 -3.48 -37.97
CA ILE A 262 -34.59 -2.41 -38.10
C ILE A 262 -34.70 -1.97 -39.57
N ARG A 263 -33.57 -1.74 -40.27
CA ARG A 263 -33.59 -1.36 -41.68
C ARG A 263 -34.23 -2.45 -42.56
N HIS A 264 -33.95 -3.72 -42.26
CA HIS A 264 -34.56 -4.85 -42.98
C HIS A 264 -36.08 -4.89 -42.76
N HIS A 265 -36.56 -4.67 -41.53
CA HIS A 265 -37.98 -4.57 -41.23
C HIS A 265 -38.68 -3.42 -42.01
N PHE A 266 -38.04 -2.23 -42.06
CA PHE A 266 -38.57 -1.12 -42.83
C PHE A 266 -38.63 -1.38 -44.33
N LEU A 267 -37.63 -2.01 -44.92
CA LEU A 267 -37.59 -2.41 -46.34
C LEU A 267 -38.73 -3.38 -46.67
N GLN A 268 -39.01 -4.36 -45.81
CA GLN A 268 -40.11 -5.31 -45.99
C GLN A 268 -41.44 -4.62 -45.89
N LEU A 269 -41.63 -3.74 -44.92
CA LEU A 269 -42.90 -2.94 -44.78
C LEU A 269 -43.11 -2.04 -45.98
N SER A 270 -42.08 -1.36 -46.49
CA SER A 270 -42.17 -0.54 -47.69
C SER A 270 -42.59 -1.32 -48.93
N SER A 271 -41.98 -2.53 -49.13
CA SER A 271 -42.34 -3.41 -50.25
C SER A 271 -43.78 -3.92 -50.19
N LEU A 272 -44.28 -4.21 -48.97
CA LEU A 272 -45.69 -4.59 -48.77
C LEU A 272 -46.67 -3.42 -49.02
N ALA A 273 -46.29 -2.20 -48.62
CA ALA A 273 -47.04 -1.01 -48.83
C ALA A 273 -47.14 -0.61 -50.32
N GLU A 274 -46.04 -0.75 -51.07
CA GLU A 274 -46.03 -0.54 -52.53
C GLU A 274 -46.97 -1.50 -53.28
N LYS A 275 -47.16 -2.71 -52.77
CA LYS A 275 -48.11 -3.70 -53.32
C LYS A 275 -49.54 -3.49 -52.90
N GLY A 276 -49.82 -2.53 -52.00
CA GLY A 276 -51.17 -2.25 -51.48
C GLY A 276 -51.75 -3.33 -50.59
N ASP A 277 -50.95 -4.26 -50.09
CA ASP A 277 -51.38 -5.46 -49.34
C ASP A 277 -51.49 -5.16 -47.83
N LEU A 278 -52.58 -4.48 -47.47
CA LEU A 278 -52.80 -3.99 -46.10
C LEU A 278 -52.93 -5.15 -45.07
N GLU A 279 -53.47 -6.29 -45.48
CA GLU A 279 -53.63 -7.45 -44.59
C GLU A 279 -52.27 -8.09 -44.26
N LYS A 280 -51.37 -8.20 -45.23
CA LYS A 280 -50.01 -8.68 -44.97
C LYS A 280 -49.16 -7.71 -44.14
N ILE A 281 -49.39 -6.39 -44.26
CA ILE A 281 -48.72 -5.41 -43.39
C ILE A 281 -49.18 -5.64 -41.94
N LYS A 282 -50.49 -5.81 -41.71
CA LYS A 282 -51.02 -6.09 -40.37
C LYS A 282 -50.50 -7.38 -39.78
N GLU A 283 -50.49 -8.43 -40.57
CA GLU A 283 -49.92 -9.74 -40.18
C GLU A 283 -48.43 -9.64 -39.82
N TYR A 284 -47.66 -8.95 -40.65
CA TYR A 284 -46.24 -8.70 -40.40
C TYR A 284 -45.95 -7.93 -39.11
N LEU A 285 -46.72 -6.85 -38.86
CA LEU A 285 -46.65 -6.04 -37.64
C LEU A 285 -47.08 -6.87 -36.40
N SER A 286 -48.12 -7.67 -36.53
CA SER A 286 -48.56 -8.58 -35.43
C SER A 286 -47.49 -9.60 -35.08
N ASN A 287 -46.88 -10.21 -36.11
CA ASN A 287 -45.76 -11.15 -35.92
C ASN A 287 -44.49 -10.50 -35.40
N ALA A 288 -44.22 -9.26 -35.78
CA ALA A 288 -43.10 -8.50 -35.25
C ALA A 288 -43.33 -8.11 -33.78
N ASN A 289 -44.52 -7.64 -33.45
CA ASN A 289 -44.95 -7.31 -32.07
C ASN A 289 -44.93 -8.54 -31.15
N SER A 290 -45.33 -9.71 -31.64
CA SER A 290 -45.28 -10.93 -30.80
C SER A 290 -43.87 -11.38 -30.43
N LYS A 291 -42.82 -10.92 -31.15
CA LYS A 291 -41.42 -11.14 -30.85
C LYS A 291 -40.83 -10.07 -29.92
N ILE A 292 -41.46 -8.94 -29.77
CA ILE A 292 -41.13 -7.90 -28.79
C ILE A 292 -41.79 -8.36 -27.48
N PRO A 293 -41.03 -8.57 -26.40
CA PRO A 293 -41.62 -8.92 -25.11
C PRO A 293 -42.65 -7.86 -24.72
N ASP A 294 -43.85 -8.31 -24.34
CA ASP A 294 -44.93 -7.44 -23.91
C ASP A 294 -44.55 -6.79 -22.57
N TYR A 295 -44.04 -5.58 -22.62
CA TYR A 295 -43.61 -4.79 -21.46
C TYR A 295 -44.77 -4.03 -20.80
N ASP A 296 -46.01 -4.56 -20.83
CA ASP A 296 -47.14 -3.99 -20.13
C ASP A 296 -47.09 -4.12 -18.59
N LEU A 297 -45.93 -4.54 -18.07
CA LEU A 297 -45.69 -4.56 -16.62
C LEU A 297 -45.13 -3.20 -16.19
N HIS A 298 -46.00 -2.39 -15.55
CA HIS A 298 -45.62 -1.11 -14.97
C HIS A 298 -45.56 -1.24 -13.46
N PHE A 299 -44.37 -0.97 -12.86
CA PHE A 299 -44.12 -1.14 -11.44
C PHE A 299 -43.99 0.19 -10.70
N CYS A 300 -43.48 1.26 -11.35
CA CYS A 300 -43.30 2.58 -10.72
C CYS A 300 -43.23 3.72 -11.75
N GLU A 301 -43.38 4.95 -11.27
CA GLU A 301 -43.32 6.16 -12.12
C GLU A 301 -41.90 6.48 -12.61
N ASN A 302 -40.86 5.97 -11.96
CA ASN A 302 -39.48 6.17 -12.40
C ASN A 302 -39.15 5.29 -13.60
N GLN A 303 -39.03 5.90 -14.78
CA GLN A 303 -38.88 5.20 -16.07
C GLN A 303 -37.63 4.31 -16.10
N ALA A 304 -36.51 4.72 -15.47
CA ALA A 304 -35.27 3.95 -15.48
C ALA A 304 -35.39 2.68 -14.61
N ALA A 305 -35.91 2.79 -13.39
CA ALA A 305 -36.16 1.67 -12.51
C ALA A 305 -37.26 0.73 -13.09
N ASP A 306 -38.31 1.29 -13.60
CA ASP A 306 -39.43 0.54 -14.22
C ASP A 306 -38.95 -0.32 -15.38
N SER A 307 -38.11 0.22 -16.27
CA SER A 307 -37.54 -0.51 -17.41
C SER A 307 -36.69 -1.70 -16.97
N VAL A 308 -35.87 -1.53 -15.94
CA VAL A 308 -35.00 -2.63 -15.42
C VAL A 308 -35.85 -3.71 -14.75
N ILE A 309 -36.79 -3.32 -13.88
CA ILE A 309 -37.64 -4.27 -13.16
C ILE A 309 -38.52 -5.04 -14.15
N SER A 310 -39.16 -4.36 -15.13
CA SER A 310 -40.01 -4.96 -16.15
C SER A 310 -39.25 -5.95 -17.04
N HIS A 311 -37.97 -5.62 -17.38
CA HIS A 311 -37.11 -6.52 -18.16
C HIS A 311 -36.87 -7.84 -17.42
N TYR A 312 -36.46 -7.80 -16.15
CA TYR A 312 -36.20 -9.00 -15.38
C TYR A 312 -37.48 -9.76 -14.99
N ALA A 313 -38.61 -9.05 -14.81
CA ALA A 313 -39.90 -9.69 -14.62
C ALA A 313 -40.32 -10.50 -15.86
N ALA A 314 -40.12 -9.96 -17.07
CA ALA A 314 -40.38 -10.66 -18.32
C ALA A 314 -39.47 -11.88 -18.49
N LEU A 315 -38.17 -11.77 -18.14
CA LEU A 315 -37.25 -12.91 -18.16
C LEU A 315 -37.66 -14.00 -17.15
N ALA A 316 -38.01 -13.62 -15.93
CA ALA A 316 -38.47 -14.54 -14.90
C ALA A 316 -39.76 -15.26 -15.34
N LYS A 317 -40.71 -14.57 -15.95
CA LYS A 317 -41.95 -15.12 -16.52
C LYS A 317 -41.65 -16.19 -17.60
N ARG A 318 -40.68 -15.90 -18.49
CA ARG A 318 -40.26 -16.82 -19.55
C ARG A 318 -39.67 -18.12 -18.98
N GLU A 319 -38.91 -18.00 -17.88
CA GLU A 319 -38.28 -19.13 -17.20
C GLU A 319 -39.20 -19.79 -16.14
N ASN A 320 -40.48 -19.41 -16.08
CA ASN A 320 -41.47 -19.88 -15.10
C ASN A 320 -41.02 -19.71 -13.64
N ILE A 321 -40.40 -18.56 -13.33
CA ILE A 321 -40.01 -18.20 -11.97
C ILE A 321 -41.04 -17.22 -11.43
N PRO A 322 -41.69 -17.47 -10.28
CA PRO A 322 -42.54 -16.51 -9.61
C PRO A 322 -41.76 -15.27 -9.26
N PHE A 323 -42.16 -14.14 -9.83
CA PHE A 323 -41.53 -12.83 -9.64
C PHE A 323 -42.55 -11.86 -9.05
N GLN A 324 -42.25 -11.27 -7.91
CA GLN A 324 -43.04 -10.24 -7.26
C GLN A 324 -42.19 -9.00 -7.08
N ALA A 325 -42.62 -7.88 -7.56
CA ALA A 325 -41.97 -6.60 -7.34
C ALA A 325 -42.94 -5.56 -6.81
N LYS A 326 -42.48 -4.81 -5.81
CA LYS A 326 -43.15 -3.64 -5.29
C LYS A 326 -42.22 -2.46 -5.38
N ALA A 327 -42.51 -1.50 -6.26
CA ALA A 327 -41.70 -0.32 -6.44
C ALA A 327 -42.54 0.93 -6.21
N ASP A 328 -42.14 1.75 -5.24
CA ASP A 328 -42.78 3.01 -4.93
C ASP A 328 -41.74 4.13 -5.11
N LEU A 329 -41.57 4.53 -6.36
CA LEU A 329 -40.58 5.52 -6.77
C LEU A 329 -41.27 6.62 -7.63
N PRO A 330 -41.11 7.91 -7.27
CA PRO A 330 -41.58 9.02 -8.08
C PRO A 330 -40.79 9.13 -9.39
N ALA A 331 -41.33 9.76 -10.40
CA ALA A 331 -40.72 9.94 -11.72
C ALA A 331 -39.31 10.51 -11.69
N HIS A 332 -39.03 11.42 -10.76
CA HIS A 332 -37.70 12.04 -10.60
C HIS A 332 -37.15 11.83 -9.19
N ILE A 333 -35.91 11.29 -9.13
CA ILE A 333 -35.15 11.09 -7.92
C ILE A 333 -33.77 11.70 -8.14
N SER A 334 -33.22 12.40 -7.13
CA SER A 334 -31.86 12.97 -7.18
C SER A 334 -30.77 11.91 -6.86
N ILE A 335 -30.81 10.82 -7.59
CA ILE A 335 -29.77 9.79 -7.65
C ILE A 335 -29.40 9.65 -9.11
N ASP A 336 -28.12 9.36 -9.38
CA ASP A 336 -27.66 9.06 -10.73
C ASP A 336 -28.44 7.85 -11.28
N GLN A 337 -29.14 8.05 -12.39
CA GLN A 337 -29.95 7.00 -13.02
C GLN A 337 -29.11 5.79 -13.41
N ILE A 338 -27.86 6.02 -13.82
CA ILE A 338 -26.94 4.94 -14.19
C ILE A 338 -26.57 4.10 -12.95
N ASP A 339 -26.25 4.74 -11.82
CA ASP A 339 -25.96 4.05 -10.57
C ASP A 339 -27.15 3.20 -10.11
N MET A 340 -28.38 3.75 -10.17
CA MET A 340 -29.59 3.03 -9.80
C MET A 340 -29.86 1.84 -10.73
N CYS A 341 -29.74 2.02 -12.04
CA CYS A 341 -29.90 0.94 -13.02
C CYS A 341 -28.85 -0.17 -12.81
N LEU A 342 -27.58 0.20 -12.54
CA LEU A 342 -26.51 -0.75 -12.28
C LEU A 342 -26.75 -1.56 -11.01
N VAL A 343 -27.24 -0.94 -9.95
CA VAL A 343 -27.59 -1.67 -8.70
C VAL A 343 -28.73 -2.62 -8.95
N LEU A 344 -29.83 -2.17 -9.53
CA LEU A 344 -31.01 -2.98 -9.80
C LEU A 344 -30.70 -4.13 -10.74
N SER A 345 -30.01 -3.90 -11.85
CA SER A 345 -29.66 -4.95 -12.81
C SER A 345 -28.74 -6.01 -12.21
N ASN A 346 -27.68 -5.61 -11.48
CA ASN A 346 -26.79 -6.56 -10.83
C ASN A 346 -27.51 -7.45 -9.79
N LEU A 347 -28.42 -6.86 -9.00
CA LEU A 347 -29.18 -7.62 -8.01
C LEU A 347 -30.20 -8.56 -8.64
N LEU A 348 -30.98 -8.10 -9.63
CA LEU A 348 -31.99 -8.89 -10.30
C LEU A 348 -31.40 -9.97 -11.21
N GLU A 349 -30.26 -9.68 -11.86
CA GLU A 349 -29.53 -10.71 -12.62
C GLU A 349 -29.04 -11.81 -11.70
N ASN A 350 -28.42 -11.47 -10.58
CA ASN A 350 -27.98 -12.47 -9.59
C ASN A 350 -29.14 -13.29 -9.04
N ALA A 351 -30.27 -12.65 -8.76
CA ALA A 351 -31.48 -13.31 -8.27
C ALA A 351 -32.06 -14.30 -9.30
N LEU A 352 -32.13 -13.90 -10.57
CA LEU A 352 -32.60 -14.74 -11.66
C LEU A 352 -31.70 -15.97 -11.83
N GLU A 353 -30.40 -15.76 -11.89
CA GLU A 353 -29.42 -16.85 -12.06
C GLU A 353 -29.41 -17.84 -10.91
N ALA A 354 -29.48 -17.34 -9.67
CA ALA A 354 -29.53 -18.19 -8.49
C ALA A 354 -30.84 -19.00 -8.44
N SER A 355 -31.96 -18.38 -8.79
CA SER A 355 -33.26 -19.05 -8.83
C SER A 355 -33.34 -20.10 -9.96
N LEU A 356 -32.68 -19.89 -11.10
CA LEU A 356 -32.58 -20.87 -12.16
C LEU A 356 -31.90 -22.18 -11.74
N LYS A 357 -30.92 -22.07 -10.84
CA LYS A 357 -30.20 -23.23 -10.28
C LYS A 357 -30.97 -23.94 -9.18
N ALA A 358 -31.98 -23.30 -8.61
CA ALA A 358 -32.81 -23.90 -7.58
C ALA A 358 -33.87 -24.85 -8.20
N LYS A 359 -34.42 -25.81 -7.38
CA LYS A 359 -35.48 -26.71 -7.80
C LYS A 359 -36.72 -25.94 -8.22
N PRO A 360 -37.39 -26.35 -9.33
CA PRO A 360 -38.49 -25.59 -9.93
C PRO A 360 -39.61 -25.15 -8.96
N PHE A 361 -39.96 -26.00 -8.00
CA PHE A 361 -41.00 -25.71 -7.01
C PHE A 361 -40.62 -24.77 -5.90
N ASN A 362 -39.29 -24.46 -5.72
CA ASN A 362 -38.77 -23.54 -4.72
C ASN A 362 -38.41 -22.18 -5.30
N ARG A 363 -38.46 -22.02 -6.63
CA ARG A 363 -38.03 -20.79 -7.29
C ARG A 363 -38.92 -19.65 -6.93
N ARG A 364 -38.31 -18.54 -6.47
CA ARG A 364 -39.00 -17.25 -6.26
C ARG A 364 -38.02 -16.11 -6.26
N ILE A 365 -38.48 -14.96 -6.74
CA ILE A 365 -37.78 -13.67 -6.65
C ILE A 365 -38.77 -12.65 -6.10
N HIS A 366 -38.31 -11.91 -5.10
CA HIS A 366 -39.06 -10.80 -4.51
C HIS A 366 -38.20 -9.55 -4.50
N ALA A 367 -38.72 -8.44 -5.01
CA ALA A 367 -38.00 -7.18 -5.07
C ALA A 367 -38.84 -6.06 -4.45
N GLU A 368 -38.27 -5.29 -3.56
CA GLU A 368 -38.90 -4.09 -2.99
C GLU A 368 -37.97 -2.90 -3.20
N VAL A 369 -38.53 -1.79 -3.74
CA VAL A 369 -37.81 -0.56 -4.02
C VAL A 369 -38.65 0.60 -3.57
N TYR A 370 -38.21 1.36 -2.58
CA TYR A 370 -39.01 2.47 -2.03
C TYR A 370 -38.13 3.57 -1.43
N LEU A 371 -38.71 4.75 -1.34
CA LEU A 371 -38.12 5.91 -0.69
C LEU A 371 -38.48 5.95 0.80
N HIS A 372 -37.44 5.92 1.65
CA HIS A 372 -37.59 6.13 3.09
C HIS A 372 -37.31 7.60 3.45
N HIS A 373 -38.31 8.30 4.05
CA HIS A 373 -38.20 9.70 4.47
C HIS A 373 -37.69 10.69 3.41
N LYS A 374 -37.92 10.42 2.11
CA LYS A 374 -37.50 11.25 0.96
C LYS A 374 -36.01 11.48 0.78
N HIS A 375 -35.19 10.85 1.61
CA HIS A 375 -33.72 11.04 1.61
C HIS A 375 -32.91 9.75 1.45
N LEU A 376 -33.59 8.61 1.50
CA LEU A 376 -32.94 7.30 1.39
C LEU A 376 -33.74 6.46 0.39
N LEU A 377 -33.04 5.96 -0.62
CA LEU A 377 -33.57 4.91 -1.49
C LEU A 377 -33.18 3.56 -0.88
N LEU A 378 -34.17 2.73 -0.62
CA LEU A 378 -33.99 1.37 -0.13
C LEU A 378 -34.36 0.40 -1.25
N ILE A 379 -33.44 -0.54 -1.52
CA ILE A 379 -33.59 -1.60 -2.51
C ILE A 379 -33.37 -2.91 -1.77
N GLN A 380 -34.37 -3.79 -1.78
CA GLN A 380 -34.26 -5.13 -1.22
C GLN A 380 -34.61 -6.13 -2.32
N VAL A 381 -33.74 -7.11 -2.53
CA VAL A 381 -33.98 -8.23 -3.45
C VAL A 381 -33.75 -9.53 -2.71
N GLU A 382 -34.76 -10.38 -2.76
CA GLU A 382 -34.72 -11.71 -2.17
C GLU A 382 -34.90 -12.76 -3.25
N ASN A 383 -34.12 -13.80 -3.19
CA ASN A 383 -34.26 -14.94 -4.11
C ASN A 383 -33.94 -16.26 -3.43
N THR A 384 -34.52 -17.33 -3.93
CA THR A 384 -34.10 -18.67 -3.53
C THR A 384 -32.82 -19.09 -4.23
N PHE A 385 -32.00 -19.86 -3.54
CA PHE A 385 -30.77 -20.45 -4.09
C PHE A 385 -30.58 -21.88 -3.59
N GLU A 386 -29.83 -22.67 -4.35
CA GLU A 386 -29.34 -23.99 -3.96
C GLU A 386 -27.82 -24.06 -4.06
N GLY A 387 -27.17 -24.74 -3.09
CA GLY A 387 -25.73 -24.90 -3.04
C GLY A 387 -25.06 -24.16 -1.89
N LYS A 388 -23.73 -24.27 -1.83
CA LYS A 388 -22.93 -23.58 -0.80
C LYS A 388 -22.45 -22.22 -1.34
N ILE A 389 -22.78 -21.17 -0.63
CA ILE A 389 -22.20 -19.85 -0.89
C ILE A 389 -20.75 -19.87 -0.38
N GLN A 390 -19.80 -19.54 -1.25
CA GLN A 390 -18.39 -19.43 -0.89
C GLN A 390 -18.09 -17.96 -0.58
N GLU A 391 -17.81 -17.69 0.68
CA GLU A 391 -17.41 -16.38 1.18
C GLU A 391 -16.01 -16.50 1.78
N LYS A 392 -15.10 -15.61 1.38
CA LYS A 392 -13.75 -15.51 1.93
C LYS A 392 -13.45 -14.05 2.25
N ASN A 393 -13.18 -13.75 3.53
CA ASN A 393 -12.92 -12.38 4.01
C ASN A 393 -14.04 -11.39 3.63
N HIS A 394 -15.31 -11.75 3.84
CA HIS A 394 -16.49 -10.96 3.46
C HIS A 394 -16.63 -10.66 1.96
N ILE A 395 -15.93 -11.40 1.10
CA ILE A 395 -16.03 -11.30 -0.35
C ILE A 395 -16.68 -12.57 -0.88
N PHE A 396 -17.82 -12.41 -1.56
CA PHE A 396 -18.52 -13.49 -2.25
C PHE A 396 -17.75 -13.92 -3.50
N GLN A 397 -17.47 -15.20 -3.64
CA GLN A 397 -16.81 -15.74 -4.83
C GLN A 397 -17.82 -15.96 -5.97
N SER A 398 -17.39 -15.66 -7.19
CA SER A 398 -18.23 -15.89 -8.37
C SER A 398 -18.39 -17.39 -8.65
N SER A 399 -19.63 -17.82 -8.89
CA SER A 399 -19.92 -19.18 -9.37
C SER A 399 -19.66 -19.37 -10.88
N LYS A 400 -19.33 -18.30 -11.63
CA LYS A 400 -19.15 -18.30 -13.09
C LYS A 400 -17.68 -18.36 -13.53
N ARG A 401 -16.76 -17.73 -12.78
CA ARG A 401 -15.33 -17.61 -13.13
C ARG A 401 -14.50 -17.75 -11.86
N PRO A 402 -13.27 -18.28 -11.95
CA PRO A 402 -12.36 -18.24 -10.80
C PRO A 402 -12.03 -16.79 -10.47
N GLY A 403 -12.52 -16.29 -9.35
CA GLY A 403 -12.31 -14.92 -8.86
C GLY A 403 -13.49 -14.36 -8.06
N ASN A 404 -13.38 -13.12 -7.67
CA ASN A 404 -14.38 -12.41 -6.86
C ASN A 404 -15.64 -12.09 -7.68
N GLY A 405 -16.81 -12.17 -7.05
CA GLY A 405 -18.09 -11.82 -7.67
C GLY A 405 -18.16 -10.33 -7.99
N VAL A 406 -17.97 -9.96 -9.24
CA VAL A 406 -17.87 -8.55 -9.70
C VAL A 406 -19.18 -7.79 -9.44
N GLY A 407 -20.36 -8.43 -9.59
CA GLY A 407 -21.65 -7.78 -9.44
C GLY A 407 -21.90 -7.27 -8.01
N ILE A 408 -21.66 -8.09 -6.98
CA ILE A 408 -21.85 -7.68 -5.57
C ILE A 408 -20.86 -6.59 -5.17
N GLN A 409 -19.62 -6.66 -5.66
CA GLN A 409 -18.61 -5.61 -5.39
C GLN A 409 -19.01 -4.29 -6.05
N SER A 410 -19.53 -4.32 -7.28
CA SER A 410 -20.03 -3.15 -7.97
C SER A 410 -21.18 -2.48 -7.20
N VAL A 411 -22.13 -3.28 -6.69
CA VAL A 411 -23.24 -2.80 -5.87
C VAL A 411 -22.73 -2.16 -4.58
N ARG A 412 -21.79 -2.78 -3.89
CA ARG A 412 -21.18 -2.25 -2.67
C ARG A 412 -20.47 -0.91 -2.92
N HIS A 413 -19.68 -0.85 -3.98
CA HIS A 413 -18.99 0.38 -4.36
C HIS A 413 -19.95 1.53 -4.70
N ILE A 414 -21.04 1.23 -5.41
CA ILE A 414 -22.07 2.24 -5.75
C ILE A 414 -22.80 2.70 -4.48
N ALA A 415 -23.09 1.79 -3.54
CA ALA A 415 -23.70 2.16 -2.26
C ALA A 415 -22.80 3.11 -1.47
N GLU A 416 -21.52 2.79 -1.33
CA GLU A 416 -20.52 3.64 -0.67
C GLU A 416 -20.36 5.00 -1.37
N LYS A 417 -20.25 5.02 -2.72
CA LYS A 417 -20.17 6.25 -3.53
C LYS A 417 -21.35 7.19 -3.26
N ASN A 418 -22.54 6.64 -3.07
CA ASN A 418 -23.75 7.42 -2.77
C ASN A 418 -23.98 7.63 -1.26
N GLY A 419 -22.97 7.43 -0.41
CA GLY A 419 -23.03 7.66 1.03
C GLY A 419 -24.01 6.74 1.76
N GLY A 420 -24.31 5.59 1.19
CA GLY A 420 -25.19 4.56 1.69
C GLY A 420 -24.43 3.34 2.22
N ASP A 421 -25.13 2.21 2.31
CA ASP A 421 -24.59 0.94 2.81
C ASP A 421 -25.24 -0.25 2.08
N SER A 422 -24.62 -1.43 2.18
CA SER A 422 -25.11 -2.65 1.56
C SER A 422 -24.96 -3.84 2.51
N SER A 423 -26.01 -4.62 2.66
CA SER A 423 -26.02 -5.84 3.48
C SER A 423 -26.49 -7.02 2.64
N PHE A 424 -25.78 -8.14 2.78
CA PHE A 424 -26.08 -9.39 2.09
C PHE A 424 -26.14 -10.51 3.12
N THR A 425 -27.29 -11.15 3.21
CA THR A 425 -27.52 -12.25 4.16
C THR A 425 -28.09 -13.46 3.44
N TYR A 426 -27.86 -14.66 3.99
CA TYR A 426 -28.38 -15.88 3.43
C TYR A 426 -28.75 -16.88 4.54
N GLU A 427 -30.02 -17.23 4.57
CA GLU A 427 -30.56 -18.16 5.55
C GLU A 427 -31.64 -19.04 4.89
N ASN A 428 -31.73 -20.29 5.30
CA ASN A 428 -32.80 -21.23 4.91
C ASN A 428 -33.04 -21.32 3.38
N GLY A 429 -31.98 -21.20 2.58
CA GLY A 429 -32.08 -21.28 1.11
C GLY A 429 -32.61 -20.00 0.44
N VAL A 430 -32.67 -18.89 1.18
CA VAL A 430 -33.02 -17.56 0.67
C VAL A 430 -31.82 -16.65 0.81
N PHE A 431 -31.46 -15.96 -0.26
CA PHE A 431 -30.48 -14.88 -0.28
C PHE A 431 -31.20 -13.55 -0.27
N THR A 432 -30.79 -12.65 0.60
CA THR A 432 -31.37 -11.31 0.74
C THR A 432 -30.28 -10.26 0.59
N ALA A 433 -30.44 -9.39 -0.40
CA ALA A 433 -29.61 -8.21 -0.59
C ALA A 433 -30.40 -6.95 -0.19
N LYS A 434 -29.84 -6.15 0.69
CA LYS A 434 -30.42 -4.85 1.12
C LYS A 434 -29.44 -3.74 0.85
N ILE A 435 -29.83 -2.76 0.06
CA ILE A 435 -29.01 -1.64 -0.37
C ILE A 435 -29.69 -0.35 0.04
N MET A 436 -28.91 0.55 0.59
CA MET A 436 -29.32 1.89 0.95
C MET A 436 -28.49 2.90 0.17
N LEU A 437 -29.15 3.83 -0.54
CA LEU A 437 -28.49 4.94 -1.22
C LEU A 437 -29.02 6.26 -0.66
N ARG A 438 -28.15 7.22 -0.39
CA ARG A 438 -28.56 8.56 0.05
C ARG A 438 -28.89 9.44 -1.14
N ILE A 439 -30.01 10.12 -1.04
CA ILE A 439 -30.43 11.16 -2.01
C ILE A 439 -29.71 12.45 -1.61
N GLN A 440 -28.81 12.95 -2.46
CA GLN A 440 -28.19 14.25 -2.25
C GLN A 440 -29.22 15.33 -2.40
N LYS A 441 -29.32 16.25 -1.42
CA LYS A 441 -30.10 17.48 -1.61
C LYS A 441 -29.46 18.25 -2.75
N THR A 442 -30.17 18.39 -3.85
CA THR A 442 -29.82 19.36 -4.90
C THR A 442 -29.76 20.73 -4.23
N ALA A 443 -28.58 21.33 -4.16
CA ALA A 443 -28.44 22.71 -3.75
C ALA A 443 -29.24 23.53 -4.77
N VAL A 444 -30.39 24.00 -4.34
CA VAL A 444 -31.18 24.98 -5.11
C VAL A 444 -30.33 26.23 -5.18
N SER A 445 -29.67 26.44 -6.32
CA SER A 445 -29.11 27.74 -6.66
C SER A 445 -30.31 28.68 -6.84
N HIS A 446 -30.53 29.51 -5.84
CA HIS A 446 -31.42 30.67 -6.02
C HIS A 446 -30.82 31.62 -7.05
N PRO A 447 -31.64 32.15 -7.98
CA PRO A 447 -31.20 33.07 -9.00
C PRO A 447 -30.69 34.41 -8.44
#